data_ae963488db0a7406becb6a832732c036
#
_entry.id   ae963488db0a7406becb6a832732c036
#
_cell.length_a   1.000
_cell.length_b   1.000
_cell.length_c   1.000
_cell.angle_alpha   90.00
_cell.angle_beta   90.00
_cell.angle_gamma   90.00
#
_symmetry.space_group_name_H-M   'P 1'
#
loop_
_entity.id
_entity.type
_entity.pdbx_description
1 polymer ?
#
loop_
_entity_poly.entity_id
_entity_poly.type
_entity_poly.pdbx_seq_one_letter_code
_entity_poly.pdbx_strand_id
1 'polypeptide(L)'
;MNNIILQVENLEKKFELYLPEKKVFFAFQNINFNLYQGEFFSISGPSGSGKSSLLKCLYRTYKTTKGSIFYRSSRYGIVDFTKLQEQSVLNIRSNEMSYVSQFLNVIPRISALNLVAEPLIRKNIPQGIAIERAKEMLSRLNIPTNLFDSSPLTFSGGEKQRVNIARAVIWNPSLLLLDEPTASLDEKSEKIVKKILVTMKKSGSTLIGIFHNKKLINQISDRVFLFRKEE
;
A
#
# COMPACT_ATOMS: atom_id res chain seq x y z
N MET A 1 13.77 -16.37 15.46
CA MET A 1 13.81 -16.64 13.99
C MET A 1 12.95 -15.59 13.33
N ASN A 2 13.48 -14.78 12.42
CA ASN A 2 12.69 -13.77 11.70
C ASN A 2 11.65 -14.49 10.83
N ASN A 3 10.36 -14.27 11.11
CA ASN A 3 9.26 -14.94 10.43
C ASN A 3 9.00 -14.24 9.09
N ILE A 4 9.27 -14.92 7.96
CA ILE A 4 9.02 -14.39 6.62
C ILE A 4 7.51 -14.30 6.41
N ILE A 5 7.01 -13.09 6.09
CA ILE A 5 5.60 -12.87 5.71
C ILE A 5 5.41 -12.90 4.20
N LEU A 6 6.43 -12.45 3.44
CA LEU A 6 6.38 -12.44 1.99
C LEU A 6 7.76 -12.77 1.43
N GLN A 7 7.83 -13.71 0.49
CA GLN A 7 9.04 -14.09 -0.23
C GLN A 7 8.80 -13.93 -1.73
N VAL A 8 9.71 -13.25 -2.39
CA VAL A 8 9.68 -12.97 -3.83
C VAL A 8 10.84 -13.71 -4.49
N GLU A 9 10.52 -14.51 -5.50
CA GLU A 9 11.49 -15.35 -6.20
C GLU A 9 11.42 -15.16 -7.72
N ASN A 10 12.52 -14.73 -8.31
CA ASN A 10 12.72 -14.59 -9.75
C ASN A 10 11.58 -13.84 -10.45
N LEU A 11 11.04 -12.80 -9.76
CA LEU A 11 9.85 -12.11 -10.22
C LEU A 11 10.14 -11.24 -11.42
N GLU A 12 9.30 -11.38 -12.45
CA GLU A 12 9.38 -10.63 -13.71
C GLU A 12 8.03 -10.03 -14.06
N LYS A 13 8.05 -8.81 -14.59
CA LYS A 13 6.88 -8.18 -15.21
C LYS A 13 7.26 -7.53 -16.54
N LYS A 14 6.65 -8.00 -17.62
CA LYS A 14 6.65 -7.34 -18.91
C LYS A 14 5.26 -6.78 -19.24
N PHE A 15 5.25 -5.72 -20.05
CA PHE A 15 4.06 -5.18 -20.67
C PHE A 15 4.18 -5.29 -22.18
N GLU A 16 3.07 -5.60 -22.83
CA GLU A 16 2.94 -5.65 -24.27
C GLU A 16 2.02 -4.49 -24.71
N LEU A 17 2.53 -3.61 -25.52
CA LEU A 17 1.74 -2.53 -26.12
C LEU A 17 1.40 -2.93 -27.56
N TYR A 18 0.13 -2.91 -27.86
CA TYR A 18 -0.39 -3.12 -29.21
C TYR A 18 -0.58 -1.75 -29.88
N LEU A 19 0.54 -1.13 -30.27
CA LEU A 19 0.59 -0.03 -31.22
C LEU A 19 0.75 -0.63 -32.63
N PRO A 20 0.86 0.15 -33.74
CA PRO A 20 0.99 -0.43 -35.08
C PRO A 20 2.00 -1.57 -35.15
N GLU A 21 3.05 -1.53 -34.33
CA GLU A 21 3.96 -2.64 -34.07
C GLU A 21 3.89 -3.05 -32.61
N LYS A 22 3.89 -4.37 -32.35
CA LYS A 22 3.93 -4.92 -30.99
C LYS A 22 5.25 -4.53 -30.33
N LYS A 23 5.18 -3.67 -29.29
CA LYS A 23 6.33 -3.34 -28.44
C LYS A 23 6.22 -4.04 -27.10
N VAL A 24 7.31 -4.71 -26.70
CA VAL A 24 7.44 -5.38 -25.40
C VAL A 24 8.48 -4.61 -24.59
N PHE A 25 8.15 -4.28 -23.35
CA PHE A 25 9.11 -3.71 -22.41
C PHE A 25 8.99 -4.39 -21.05
N PHE A 26 10.13 -4.55 -20.39
CA PHE A 26 10.17 -5.09 -19.04
C PHE A 26 10.05 -3.95 -18.05
N ALA A 27 9.10 -4.09 -17.10
CA ALA A 27 9.03 -3.21 -15.96
C ALA A 27 10.13 -3.56 -14.94
N PHE A 28 10.39 -4.86 -14.78
CA PHE A 28 11.48 -5.39 -13.99
C PHE A 28 11.68 -6.88 -14.30
N GLN A 29 12.88 -7.40 -13.98
CA GLN A 29 13.26 -8.79 -14.14
C GLN A 29 14.02 -9.29 -12.89
N ASN A 30 14.00 -10.58 -12.66
CA ASN A 30 14.80 -11.28 -11.66
C ASN A 30 14.80 -10.65 -10.25
N ILE A 31 13.65 -10.14 -9.80
CA ILE A 31 13.52 -9.55 -8.47
C ILE A 31 13.41 -10.66 -7.42
N ASN A 32 14.30 -10.59 -6.42
CA ASN A 32 14.39 -11.54 -5.32
C ASN A 32 14.54 -10.79 -3.98
N PHE A 33 13.66 -11.04 -3.03
CA PHE A 33 13.81 -10.56 -1.64
C PHE A 33 12.83 -11.27 -0.69
N ASN A 34 13.14 -11.21 0.60
CA ASN A 34 12.25 -11.63 1.68
C ASN A 34 11.81 -10.40 2.47
N LEU A 35 10.55 -10.39 2.92
CA LEU A 35 9.98 -9.42 3.84
C LEU A 35 9.65 -10.12 5.15
N TYR A 36 10.11 -9.56 6.27
CA TYR A 36 9.92 -10.16 7.59
C TYR A 36 8.76 -9.50 8.34
N GLN A 37 8.08 -10.29 9.17
CA GLN A 37 6.95 -9.79 9.95
C GLN A 37 7.37 -8.64 10.88
N GLY A 38 6.59 -7.55 10.90
CA GLY A 38 6.87 -6.35 11.69
C GLY A 38 7.98 -5.47 11.13
N GLU A 39 8.51 -5.80 9.94
CA GLU A 39 9.54 -5.01 9.25
C GLU A 39 8.94 -3.80 8.51
N PHE A 40 9.68 -2.70 8.45
CA PHE A 40 9.46 -1.61 7.52
C PHE A 40 10.51 -1.67 6.41
N PHE A 41 10.12 -2.15 5.25
CA PHE A 41 10.97 -2.37 4.08
C PHE A 41 10.73 -1.28 3.04
N SER A 42 11.76 -0.51 2.72
CA SER A 42 11.66 0.52 1.70
C SER A 42 12.26 0.07 0.37
N ILE A 43 11.59 0.43 -0.71
CA ILE A 43 12.07 0.27 -2.09
C ILE A 43 12.53 1.64 -2.59
N SER A 44 13.79 1.76 -2.98
CA SER A 44 14.40 2.97 -3.52
C SER A 44 15.01 2.70 -4.88
N GLY A 45 15.05 3.69 -5.75
CA GLY A 45 15.64 3.59 -7.09
C GLY A 45 15.16 4.69 -8.02
N PRO A 46 15.69 4.78 -9.25
CA PRO A 46 15.35 5.80 -10.22
C PRO A 46 13.85 5.88 -10.54
N SER A 47 13.37 7.05 -10.96
CA SER A 47 12.00 7.17 -11.48
C SER A 47 11.84 6.32 -12.73
N GLY A 48 10.66 5.74 -12.92
CA GLY A 48 10.38 4.87 -14.07
C GLY A 48 11.07 3.50 -14.08
N SER A 49 11.75 3.10 -12.98
CA SER A 49 12.42 1.79 -12.90
C SER A 49 11.49 0.59 -12.64
N GLY A 50 10.17 0.79 -12.48
CA GLY A 50 9.22 -0.31 -12.28
C GLY A 50 8.79 -0.56 -10.83
N LYS A 51 9.21 0.28 -9.87
CA LYS A 51 8.88 0.12 -8.43
C LYS A 51 7.38 0.02 -8.15
N SER A 52 6.57 0.93 -8.70
CA SER A 52 5.10 0.89 -8.55
C SER A 52 4.50 -0.34 -9.22
N SER A 53 5.08 -0.80 -10.34
CA SER A 53 4.67 -2.06 -10.98
C SER A 53 4.97 -3.26 -10.08
N LEU A 54 6.10 -3.26 -9.37
CA LEU A 54 6.41 -4.29 -8.37
C LEU A 54 5.36 -4.30 -7.25
N LEU A 55 5.07 -3.15 -6.61
CA LEU A 55 4.03 -3.10 -5.56
C LEU A 55 2.66 -3.57 -6.07
N LYS A 56 2.29 -3.20 -7.30
CA LYS A 56 1.03 -3.67 -7.93
C LYS A 56 1.03 -5.17 -8.19
N CYS A 57 2.18 -5.78 -8.49
CA CYS A 57 2.32 -7.25 -8.56
C CYS A 57 2.21 -7.89 -7.18
N LEU A 58 2.86 -7.33 -6.15
CA LEU A 58 2.76 -7.82 -4.77
C LEU A 58 1.33 -7.75 -4.22
N TYR A 59 0.56 -6.73 -4.62
CA TYR A 59 -0.86 -6.60 -4.27
C TYR A 59 -1.80 -7.36 -5.22
N ARG A 60 -1.25 -8.02 -6.28
CA ARG A 60 -2.03 -8.73 -7.32
C ARG A 60 -2.99 -7.84 -8.11
N THR A 61 -2.73 -6.54 -8.22
CA THR A 61 -3.38 -5.67 -9.21
C THR A 61 -2.88 -6.00 -10.61
N TYR A 62 -1.58 -6.29 -10.73
CA TYR A 62 -0.97 -6.81 -11.95
C TYR A 62 -0.61 -8.29 -11.77
N LYS A 63 -0.92 -9.10 -12.78
CA LYS A 63 -0.36 -10.47 -12.87
C LYS A 63 1.11 -10.38 -13.23
N THR A 64 1.92 -11.22 -12.61
CA THR A 64 3.35 -11.38 -12.93
C THR A 64 3.52 -12.07 -14.27
N THR A 65 4.66 -11.88 -14.92
CA THR A 65 5.00 -12.63 -16.15
C THR A 65 5.68 -13.94 -15.82
N LYS A 66 6.63 -13.90 -14.85
CA LYS A 66 7.34 -15.08 -14.31
C LYS A 66 7.61 -14.89 -12.83
N GLY A 67 8.10 -15.94 -12.18
CA GLY A 67 8.44 -15.97 -10.78
C GLY A 67 7.26 -16.20 -9.86
N SER A 68 7.53 -16.24 -8.57
CA SER A 68 6.55 -16.57 -7.52
C SER A 68 6.58 -15.54 -6.40
N ILE A 69 5.44 -15.36 -5.76
CA ILE A 69 5.26 -14.53 -4.56
C ILE A 69 4.64 -15.44 -3.51
N PHE A 70 5.44 -15.92 -2.56
CA PHE A 70 4.93 -16.68 -1.43
C PHE A 70 4.49 -15.71 -0.34
N TYR A 71 3.25 -15.82 0.08
CA TYR A 71 2.66 -15.03 1.15
C TYR A 71 2.20 -15.92 2.29
N ARG A 72 2.53 -15.55 3.52
CA ARG A 72 2.04 -16.21 4.74
C ARG A 72 0.71 -15.59 5.15
N SER A 73 -0.36 -16.19 4.68
CA SER A 73 -1.72 -15.81 5.06
C SER A 73 -2.09 -16.40 6.42
N SER A 74 -2.81 -15.65 7.22
CA SER A 74 -3.39 -16.15 8.48
C SER A 74 -4.44 -17.23 8.25
N ARG A 75 -5.13 -17.19 7.11
CA ARG A 75 -6.20 -18.12 6.75
C ARG A 75 -5.73 -19.32 5.95
N TYR A 76 -4.78 -19.12 5.03
CA TYR A 76 -4.41 -20.14 4.03
C TYR A 76 -3.02 -20.75 4.26
N GLY A 77 -2.28 -20.30 5.29
CA GLY A 77 -0.88 -20.70 5.47
C GLY A 77 0.05 -20.06 4.43
N ILE A 78 1.14 -20.74 4.09
CA ILE A 78 2.05 -20.25 3.05
C ILE A 78 1.50 -20.64 1.68
N VAL A 79 1.23 -19.65 0.85
CA VAL A 79 0.63 -19.81 -0.49
C VAL A 79 1.45 -19.10 -1.56
N ASP A 80 1.54 -19.68 -2.74
CA ASP A 80 2.01 -18.95 -3.92
C ASP A 80 0.91 -17.99 -4.41
N PHE A 81 1.03 -16.73 -4.01
CA PHE A 81 0.04 -15.68 -4.27
C PHE A 81 -0.15 -15.42 -5.77
N THR A 82 0.85 -15.78 -6.60
CA THR A 82 0.75 -15.62 -8.06
C THR A 82 -0.22 -16.60 -8.70
N LYS A 83 -0.42 -17.77 -8.06
CA LYS A 83 -1.24 -18.90 -8.57
C LYS A 83 -2.61 -19.00 -7.92
N LEU A 84 -2.88 -18.20 -6.87
CA LEU A 84 -4.17 -18.24 -6.19
C LEU A 84 -5.33 -17.86 -7.12
N GLN A 85 -6.47 -18.48 -6.87
CA GLN A 85 -7.74 -18.08 -7.47
C GLN A 85 -8.13 -16.67 -7.01
N GLU A 86 -8.80 -15.93 -7.88
CA GLU A 86 -9.16 -14.50 -7.64
C GLU A 86 -9.97 -14.32 -6.33
N GLN A 87 -10.86 -15.25 -6.00
CA GLN A 87 -11.64 -15.17 -4.75
C GLN A 87 -10.75 -15.24 -3.51
N SER A 88 -9.71 -16.08 -3.50
CA SER A 88 -8.76 -16.17 -2.40
C SER A 88 -7.88 -14.93 -2.32
N VAL A 89 -7.48 -14.37 -3.46
CA VAL A 89 -6.74 -13.09 -3.53
C VAL A 89 -7.58 -11.96 -2.94
N LEU A 90 -8.86 -11.84 -3.32
CA LEU A 90 -9.77 -10.83 -2.77
C LEU A 90 -9.96 -10.99 -1.26
N ASN A 91 -10.06 -12.24 -0.78
CA ASN A 91 -10.16 -12.51 0.66
C ASN A 91 -8.91 -12.04 1.43
N ILE A 92 -7.70 -12.40 0.95
CA ILE A 92 -6.44 -11.95 1.56
C ILE A 92 -6.34 -10.43 1.54
N ARG A 93 -6.63 -9.78 0.41
CA ARG A 93 -6.62 -8.30 0.28
C ARG A 93 -7.58 -7.63 1.26
N SER A 94 -8.78 -8.17 1.41
CA SER A 94 -9.81 -7.59 2.29
C SER A 94 -9.50 -7.76 3.77
N ASN A 95 -8.76 -8.80 4.16
CA ASN A 95 -8.58 -9.18 5.55
C ASN A 95 -7.16 -9.00 6.09
N GLU A 96 -6.16 -9.00 5.22
CA GLU A 96 -4.76 -9.05 5.64
C GLU A 96 -3.91 -7.95 5.02
N MET A 97 -4.22 -7.48 3.80
CA MET A 97 -3.41 -6.51 3.06
C MET A 97 -4.14 -5.19 2.83
N SER A 98 -3.40 -4.09 2.87
CA SER A 98 -3.88 -2.79 2.40
C SER A 98 -2.89 -2.15 1.44
N TYR A 99 -3.38 -1.27 0.57
CA TYR A 99 -2.59 -0.60 -0.44
C TYR A 99 -2.92 0.90 -0.48
N VAL A 100 -1.91 1.72 -0.26
CA VAL A 100 -1.97 3.17 -0.46
C VAL A 100 -1.39 3.47 -1.84
N SER A 101 -2.24 3.86 -2.78
CA SER A 101 -1.82 4.29 -4.11
C SER A 101 -1.30 5.73 -4.09
N GLN A 102 -0.52 6.09 -5.09
CA GLN A 102 -0.04 7.46 -5.30
C GLN A 102 -1.20 8.48 -5.42
N PHE A 103 -2.33 8.05 -5.95
CA PHE A 103 -3.54 8.87 -6.07
C PHE A 103 -4.74 8.13 -5.48
N LEU A 104 -5.57 8.84 -4.71
CA LEU A 104 -6.83 8.32 -4.22
C LEU A 104 -7.82 8.13 -5.38
N ASN A 105 -8.25 6.90 -5.61
CA ASN A 105 -9.42 6.64 -6.45
C ASN A 105 -10.67 7.01 -5.67
N VAL A 106 -11.23 8.18 -5.98
CA VAL A 106 -12.41 8.70 -5.28
C VAL A 106 -13.67 8.14 -5.91
N ILE A 107 -14.55 7.59 -5.08
CA ILE A 107 -15.89 7.21 -5.50
C ILE A 107 -16.78 8.45 -5.36
N PRO A 108 -17.45 8.91 -6.45
CA PRO A 108 -18.34 10.08 -6.36
C PRO A 108 -19.43 9.89 -5.30
N ARG A 109 -19.86 10.99 -4.68
CA ARG A 109 -20.96 11.05 -3.71
C ARG A 109 -20.73 10.29 -2.38
N ILE A 110 -19.52 9.80 -2.10
CA ILE A 110 -19.17 9.23 -0.81
C ILE A 110 -18.36 10.28 -0.03
N SER A 111 -18.75 10.56 1.21
CA SER A 111 -18.02 11.48 2.09
C SER A 111 -16.68 10.88 2.55
N ALA A 112 -15.74 11.74 2.94
CA ALA A 112 -14.45 11.30 3.49
C ALA A 112 -14.65 10.40 4.71
N LEU A 113 -15.59 10.75 5.57
CA LEU A 113 -15.95 9.99 6.77
C LEU A 113 -16.40 8.57 6.43
N ASN A 114 -17.38 8.44 5.53
CA ASN A 114 -17.90 7.13 5.12
C ASN A 114 -16.83 6.31 4.37
N LEU A 115 -16.01 6.96 3.55
CA LEU A 115 -14.91 6.29 2.83
C LEU A 115 -13.89 5.68 3.78
N VAL A 116 -13.58 6.38 4.89
CA VAL A 116 -12.62 5.90 5.91
C VAL A 116 -13.26 4.88 6.84
N ALA A 117 -14.55 4.99 7.15
CA ALA A 117 -15.28 4.02 8.00
C ALA A 117 -15.54 2.67 7.30
N GLU A 118 -15.67 2.69 5.95
CA GLU A 118 -16.06 1.53 5.14
C GLU A 118 -15.24 0.26 5.41
N PRO A 119 -13.91 0.28 5.52
CA PRO A 119 -13.12 -0.92 5.82
C PRO A 119 -13.46 -1.56 7.17
N LEU A 120 -13.82 -0.76 8.17
CA LEU A 120 -14.25 -1.25 9.49
C LEU A 120 -15.64 -1.89 9.42
N ILE A 121 -16.57 -1.27 8.69
CA ILE A 121 -17.94 -1.79 8.50
C ILE A 121 -17.87 -3.13 7.77
N ARG A 122 -17.04 -3.28 6.75
CA ARG A 122 -16.80 -4.57 6.07
C ARG A 122 -16.25 -5.67 7.00
N LYS A 123 -15.59 -5.28 8.07
CA LYS A 123 -15.09 -6.19 9.11
C LYS A 123 -16.13 -6.41 10.24
N ASN A 124 -17.40 -6.13 9.98
CA ASN A 124 -18.51 -6.26 10.93
C ASN A 124 -18.37 -5.42 12.21
N ILE A 125 -17.61 -4.31 12.17
CA ILE A 125 -17.61 -3.32 13.25
C ILE A 125 -18.91 -2.52 13.14
N PRO A 126 -19.66 -2.34 14.23
CA PRO A 126 -20.90 -1.56 14.23
C PRO A 126 -20.68 -0.16 13.64
N GLN A 127 -21.61 0.30 12.80
CA GLN A 127 -21.47 1.54 12.05
C GLN A 127 -21.14 2.77 12.92
N GLY A 128 -21.80 2.91 14.07
CA GLY A 128 -21.52 4.03 15.00
C GLY A 128 -20.06 4.03 15.47
N ILE A 129 -19.53 2.85 15.84
CA ILE A 129 -18.13 2.71 16.27
C ILE A 129 -17.17 2.98 15.09
N ALA A 130 -17.50 2.48 13.91
CA ALA A 130 -16.67 2.70 12.70
C ALA A 130 -16.59 4.19 12.34
N ILE A 131 -17.70 4.91 12.44
CA ILE A 131 -17.79 6.35 12.18
C ILE A 131 -16.94 7.14 13.20
N GLU A 132 -17.06 6.85 14.50
CA GLU A 132 -16.26 7.54 15.52
C GLU A 132 -14.75 7.31 15.32
N ARG A 133 -14.34 6.08 15.05
CA ARG A 133 -12.94 5.77 14.73
C ARG A 133 -12.46 6.49 13.45
N ALA A 134 -13.34 6.63 12.46
CA ALA A 134 -13.02 7.36 11.22
C ALA A 134 -12.83 8.86 11.50
N LYS A 135 -13.67 9.48 12.33
CA LYS A 135 -13.51 10.88 12.78
C LYS A 135 -12.17 11.09 13.48
N GLU A 136 -11.82 10.22 14.42
CA GLU A 136 -10.55 10.26 15.13
C GLU A 136 -9.36 10.14 14.15
N MET A 137 -9.41 9.21 13.20
CA MET A 137 -8.34 8.99 12.24
C MET A 137 -8.17 10.19 11.29
N LEU A 138 -9.28 10.76 10.80
CA LEU A 138 -9.27 11.96 9.96
C LEU A 138 -8.68 13.16 10.72
N SER A 139 -9.09 13.35 11.99
CA SER A 139 -8.55 14.39 12.87
C SER A 139 -7.05 14.21 13.11
N ARG A 140 -6.59 12.99 13.39
CA ARG A 140 -5.16 12.68 13.55
C ARG A 140 -4.34 12.99 12.28
N LEU A 141 -4.96 12.91 11.11
CA LEU A 141 -4.36 13.26 9.83
C LEU A 141 -4.59 14.73 9.43
N ASN A 142 -5.05 15.57 10.36
CA ASN A 142 -5.31 16.99 10.13
C ASN A 142 -6.24 17.26 8.94
N ILE A 143 -7.27 16.45 8.77
CA ILE A 143 -8.37 16.79 7.87
C ILE A 143 -9.32 17.73 8.63
N PRO A 144 -9.68 18.89 8.08
CA PRO A 144 -10.64 19.81 8.69
C PRO A 144 -12.00 19.15 8.90
N THR A 145 -12.63 19.38 10.06
CA THR A 145 -13.91 18.74 10.42
C THR A 145 -15.04 19.08 9.46
N ASN A 146 -15.06 20.28 8.91
CA ASN A 146 -16.03 20.70 7.89
C ASN A 146 -15.91 19.92 6.57
N LEU A 147 -14.82 19.17 6.34
CA LEU A 147 -14.62 18.33 5.18
C LEU A 147 -15.06 16.87 5.40
N PHE A 148 -15.39 16.48 6.64
CA PHE A 148 -15.71 15.07 6.95
C PHE A 148 -16.88 14.54 6.13
N ASP A 149 -17.92 15.35 6.00
CA ASP A 149 -19.13 14.99 5.26
C ASP A 149 -19.07 15.34 3.77
N SER A 150 -17.95 15.92 3.31
CA SER A 150 -17.72 16.27 1.92
C SER A 150 -17.06 15.15 1.16
N SER A 151 -17.32 15.09 -0.16
CA SER A 151 -16.64 14.13 -1.05
C SER A 151 -15.18 14.54 -1.26
N PRO A 152 -14.21 13.60 -1.14
CA PRO A 152 -12.81 13.89 -1.42
C PRO A 152 -12.51 14.37 -2.84
N LEU A 153 -13.48 14.33 -3.77
CA LEU A 153 -13.31 14.90 -5.11
C LEU A 153 -12.93 16.38 -5.09
N THR A 154 -13.46 17.13 -4.10
CA THR A 154 -13.24 18.56 -3.96
C THR A 154 -11.99 18.92 -3.14
N PHE A 155 -11.30 17.94 -2.58
CA PHE A 155 -10.16 18.13 -1.70
C PHE A 155 -8.89 18.47 -2.48
N SER A 156 -7.94 19.15 -1.84
CA SER A 156 -6.57 19.30 -2.33
C SER A 156 -5.86 17.94 -2.49
N GLY A 157 -4.79 17.89 -3.27
CA GLY A 157 -4.01 16.66 -3.46
C GLY A 157 -3.50 16.06 -2.14
N GLY A 158 -3.02 16.92 -1.23
CA GLY A 158 -2.55 16.50 0.08
C GLY A 158 -3.66 15.98 1.00
N GLU A 159 -4.84 16.60 0.99
CA GLU A 159 -6.01 16.12 1.74
C GLU A 159 -6.50 14.78 1.19
N LYS A 160 -6.61 14.64 -0.13
CA LYS A 160 -6.92 13.36 -0.79
C LYS A 160 -5.98 12.26 -0.34
N GLN A 161 -4.69 12.54 -0.34
CA GLN A 161 -3.68 11.55 0.05
C GLN A 161 -3.79 11.19 1.54
N ARG A 162 -4.05 12.15 2.42
CA ARG A 162 -4.28 11.86 3.85
C ARG A 162 -5.53 11.02 4.07
N VAL A 163 -6.62 11.25 3.35
CA VAL A 163 -7.83 10.40 3.37
C VAL A 163 -7.52 8.98 2.86
N ASN A 164 -6.71 8.85 1.79
CA ASN A 164 -6.27 7.57 1.25
C ASN A 164 -5.50 6.75 2.31
N ILE A 165 -4.57 7.41 3.00
CA ILE A 165 -3.82 6.80 4.10
C ILE A 165 -4.75 6.42 5.26
N ALA A 166 -5.66 7.33 5.69
CA ALA A 166 -6.65 7.05 6.73
C ALA A 166 -7.40 5.75 6.47
N ARG A 167 -7.98 5.64 5.27
CA ARG A 167 -8.72 4.45 4.82
C ARG A 167 -7.89 3.17 4.87
N ALA A 168 -6.63 3.27 4.46
CA ALA A 168 -5.75 2.11 4.38
C ALA A 168 -5.31 1.60 5.76
N VAL A 169 -5.13 2.49 6.74
CA VAL A 169 -4.53 2.15 8.03
C VAL A 169 -5.55 1.91 9.16
N ILE A 170 -6.80 2.37 9.02
CA ILE A 170 -7.78 2.41 10.10
C ILE A 170 -8.11 1.03 10.70
N TRP A 171 -7.98 -0.02 9.92
CA TRP A 171 -8.30 -1.39 10.32
C TRP A 171 -7.07 -2.24 10.69
N ASN A 172 -5.88 -1.62 10.73
CA ASN A 172 -4.61 -2.23 11.13
C ASN A 172 -4.26 -3.50 10.33
N PRO A 173 -4.01 -3.40 9.01
CA PRO A 173 -3.67 -4.55 8.15
C PRO A 173 -2.37 -5.22 8.58
N SER A 174 -2.27 -6.53 8.37
CA SER A 174 -1.04 -7.29 8.62
C SER A 174 0.10 -6.88 7.69
N LEU A 175 -0.24 -6.56 6.42
CA LEU A 175 0.70 -6.06 5.41
C LEU A 175 0.16 -4.78 4.76
N LEU A 176 0.93 -3.69 4.85
CA LEU A 176 0.61 -2.40 4.25
C LEU A 176 1.61 -2.08 3.12
N LEU A 177 1.09 -1.92 1.90
CA LEU A 177 1.86 -1.50 0.73
C LEU A 177 1.65 0.00 0.50
N LEU A 178 2.74 0.74 0.27
CA LEU A 178 2.76 2.20 0.20
C LEU A 178 3.44 2.66 -1.11
N ASP A 179 2.65 3.17 -2.05
CA ASP A 179 3.17 3.69 -3.32
C ASP A 179 3.26 5.21 -3.26
N GLU A 180 4.44 5.72 -2.92
CA GLU A 180 4.75 7.15 -2.79
C GLU A 180 3.74 7.93 -1.89
N PRO A 181 3.47 7.45 -0.65
CA PRO A 181 2.37 7.98 0.17
C PRO A 181 2.57 9.43 0.61
N THR A 182 3.79 9.97 0.49
CA THR A 182 4.13 11.33 0.95
C THR A 182 4.48 12.30 -0.17
N ALA A 183 4.42 11.89 -1.46
CA ALA A 183 4.88 12.71 -2.59
C ALA A 183 4.13 14.06 -2.75
N SER A 184 2.86 14.10 -2.36
CA SER A 184 2.01 15.30 -2.45
C SER A 184 1.78 16.03 -1.12
N LEU A 185 2.56 15.68 -0.08
CA LEU A 185 2.39 16.22 1.26
C LEU A 185 3.42 17.31 1.57
N ASP A 186 2.98 18.33 2.30
CA ASP A 186 3.88 19.27 2.95
C ASP A 186 4.64 18.61 4.11
N GLU A 187 5.68 19.27 4.61
CA GLU A 187 6.55 18.75 5.68
C GLU A 187 5.79 18.42 6.97
N LYS A 188 4.77 19.22 7.32
CA LYS A 188 3.95 19.02 8.51
C LYS A 188 3.10 17.75 8.36
N SER A 189 2.46 17.58 7.22
CA SER A 189 1.66 16.39 6.90
C SER A 189 2.52 15.14 6.77
N GLU A 190 3.73 15.22 6.17
CA GLU A 190 4.68 14.11 6.11
C GLU A 190 5.06 13.62 7.52
N LYS A 191 5.33 14.54 8.46
CA LYS A 191 5.64 14.19 9.86
C LYS A 191 4.49 13.45 10.56
N ILE A 192 3.24 13.82 10.27
CA ILE A 192 2.06 13.16 10.83
C ILE A 192 1.93 11.75 10.26
N VAL A 193 2.00 11.60 8.95
CA VAL A 193 1.95 10.30 8.26
C VAL A 193 3.06 9.39 8.77
N LYS A 194 4.30 9.88 8.89
CA LYS A 194 5.40 9.15 9.48
C LYS A 194 5.06 8.58 10.87
N LYS A 195 4.50 9.41 11.78
CA LYS A 195 4.11 8.95 13.12
C LYS A 195 3.10 7.80 13.04
N ILE A 196 2.12 7.89 12.16
CA ILE A 196 1.10 6.85 11.97
C ILE A 196 1.75 5.56 11.48
N LEU A 197 2.60 5.61 10.44
CA LEU A 197 3.28 4.42 9.89
C LEU A 197 4.19 3.75 10.93
N VAL A 198 4.94 4.53 11.71
CA VAL A 198 5.77 4.02 12.81
C VAL A 198 4.89 3.38 13.90
N THR A 199 3.73 3.96 14.22
CA THR A 199 2.78 3.37 15.19
C THR A 199 2.26 2.03 14.67
N MET A 200 1.89 1.93 13.40
CA MET A 200 1.43 0.68 12.80
C MET A 200 2.48 -0.42 12.86
N LYS A 201 3.74 -0.10 12.53
CA LYS A 201 4.86 -1.03 12.69
C LYS A 201 4.97 -1.54 14.12
N LYS A 202 4.91 -0.62 15.11
CA LYS A 202 4.95 -0.99 16.54
C LYS A 202 3.77 -1.86 16.97
N SER A 203 2.62 -1.74 16.29
CA SER A 203 1.43 -2.58 16.53
C SER A 203 1.48 -3.93 15.81
N GLY A 204 2.62 -4.27 15.16
CA GLY A 204 2.84 -5.56 14.51
C GLY A 204 2.55 -5.61 13.01
N SER A 205 2.10 -4.51 12.39
CA SER A 205 1.96 -4.45 10.93
C SER A 205 3.32 -4.50 10.25
N THR A 206 3.39 -5.20 9.12
CA THR A 206 4.53 -5.19 8.21
C THR A 206 4.29 -4.15 7.13
N LEU A 207 5.29 -3.35 6.80
CA LEU A 207 5.16 -2.28 5.83
C LEU A 207 6.18 -2.46 4.70
N ILE A 208 5.74 -2.28 3.46
CA ILE A 208 6.61 -2.18 2.30
C ILE A 208 6.23 -0.93 1.51
N GLY A 209 7.20 -0.06 1.19
CA GLY A 209 6.87 1.20 0.56
C GLY A 209 7.93 1.80 -0.33
N ILE A 210 7.48 2.60 -1.29
CA ILE A 210 8.30 3.43 -2.17
C ILE A 210 8.30 4.84 -1.62
N PHE A 211 9.51 5.40 -1.41
CA PHE A 211 9.68 6.76 -0.94
C PHE A 211 10.82 7.43 -1.73
N HIS A 212 10.71 8.74 -1.97
CA HIS A 212 11.75 9.54 -2.62
C HIS A 212 12.63 10.30 -1.62
N ASN A 213 12.08 10.63 -0.46
CA ASN A 213 12.79 11.36 0.59
C ASN A 213 13.76 10.45 1.34
N LYS A 214 15.07 10.56 1.04
CA LYS A 214 16.13 9.77 1.68
C LYS A 214 16.16 9.93 3.21
N LYS A 215 15.88 11.16 3.72
CA LYS A 215 15.83 11.40 5.17
C LYS A 215 14.69 10.59 5.82
N LEU A 216 13.52 10.57 5.18
CA LEU A 216 12.39 9.78 5.64
C LEU A 216 12.71 8.28 5.64
N ILE A 217 13.26 7.77 4.53
CA ILE A 217 13.66 6.35 4.41
C ILE A 217 14.59 5.96 5.57
N ASN A 218 15.65 6.72 5.82
CA ASN A 218 16.63 6.43 6.90
C ASN A 218 16.01 6.46 8.30
N GLN A 219 14.87 7.15 8.47
CA GLN A 219 14.21 7.30 9.78
C GLN A 219 13.16 6.24 10.08
N ILE A 220 12.61 5.58 9.05
CA ILE A 220 11.47 4.66 9.22
C ILE A 220 11.80 3.22 8.84
N SER A 221 12.78 3.01 7.96
CA SER A 221 13.04 1.70 7.37
C SER A 221 14.03 0.89 8.19
N ASP A 222 13.76 -0.40 8.33
CA ASP A 222 14.73 -1.36 8.85
C ASP A 222 15.70 -1.81 7.77
N ARG A 223 15.19 -1.97 6.55
CA ARG A 223 15.98 -2.33 5.35
C ARG A 223 15.52 -1.56 4.13
N VAL A 224 16.45 -1.38 3.19
CA VAL A 224 16.20 -0.69 1.92
C VAL A 224 16.62 -1.62 0.78
N PHE A 225 15.69 -1.86 -0.14
CA PHE A 225 15.96 -2.56 -1.40
C PHE A 225 16.26 -1.53 -2.50
N LEU A 226 17.46 -1.60 -3.05
CA LEU A 226 17.85 -0.75 -4.17
C LEU A 226 17.38 -1.36 -5.48
N PHE A 227 16.34 -0.78 -6.03
CA PHE A 227 15.79 -1.18 -7.31
C PHE A 227 16.68 -0.66 -8.43
N ARG A 228 17.32 -1.55 -9.17
CA ARG A 228 18.17 -1.21 -10.31
C ARG A 228 17.35 -1.31 -11.59
N LYS A 229 17.52 -0.36 -12.49
CA LYS A 229 17.01 -0.51 -13.85
C LYS A 229 18.03 -1.40 -14.57
N GLU A 230 17.61 -2.55 -15.05
CA GLU A 230 18.40 -3.30 -16.03
C GLU A 230 18.35 -2.53 -17.35
N GLU A 231 19.49 -2.29 -17.95
CA GLU A 231 19.65 -1.62 -19.25
C GLU A 231 19.15 -2.49 -20.41
#